data_d1fd14c9edb214bcfdb5aafad47ded2e
#
_entry.id   d1fd14c9edb214bcfdb5aafad47ded2e
#
_cell.length_a   1.000
_cell.length_b   1.000
_cell.length_c   1.000
_cell.angle_alpha   90.00
_cell.angle_beta   90.00
_cell.angle_gamma   90.00
#
_symmetry.space_group_name_H-M   'P 1'
#
loop_
_entity.id
_entity.type
_entity.pdbx_description
1 polymer ?
#
loop_
_entity_poly.entity_id
_entity_poly.type
_entity_poly.pdbx_seq_one_letter_code
_entity_poly.pdbx_strand_id
1 'polypeptide(L)'
;MAGYRKLGRTSSQRKALLRNQVTNLLYHGSIVTTEAKAKEIRKIAEGIIALGVKECNNYDTVTVTAKVARKDKDGKRVKEVVDGKKVTQFDEVEKEIRKDQPSRLHARRKMQKVLYNITEVPAEMQGRKSGTKTVDVAAFVLDDLAPKYAERNGNGGYTRIVKIGQRKGDAAMQVLIELVCLLYTSDAA
;
A
#
# COMPACT_ATOMS: atom_id res chain seq x y z
N MET A 1 8.24 30.24 -12.06
CA MET A 1 9.26 29.17 -11.85
C MET A 1 8.59 27.92 -11.30
N ALA A 2 9.00 26.69 -11.74
CA ALA A 2 8.43 25.46 -11.22
C ALA A 2 8.80 25.28 -9.75
N GLY A 3 7.82 25.18 -8.86
CA GLY A 3 8.01 25.02 -7.41
C GLY A 3 8.52 23.64 -6.96
N TYR A 4 9.15 22.87 -7.87
CA TYR A 4 9.66 21.52 -7.61
C TYR A 4 11.03 21.28 -8.25
N ARG A 5 11.83 20.35 -7.69
CA ARG A 5 13.14 19.97 -8.25
C ARG A 5 12.96 19.06 -9.45
N LYS A 6 13.69 19.36 -10.54
CA LYS A 6 13.71 18.51 -11.75
C LYS A 6 14.46 17.19 -11.54
N LEU A 7 15.38 17.11 -10.58
CA LEU A 7 16.20 15.93 -10.23
C LEU A 7 17.04 15.40 -11.41
N GLY A 8 17.44 16.29 -12.35
CA GLY A 8 18.22 15.91 -13.54
C GLY A 8 17.48 14.96 -14.49
N ARG A 9 16.13 14.99 -14.52
CA ARG A 9 15.30 14.03 -15.27
C ARG A 9 14.24 14.73 -16.11
N THR A 10 13.79 14.05 -17.16
CA THR A 10 12.60 14.46 -17.92
C THR A 10 11.36 14.34 -17.02
N SER A 11 10.27 14.98 -17.40
CA SER A 11 9.01 14.97 -16.63
C SER A 11 8.50 13.55 -16.36
N SER A 12 8.49 12.67 -17.37
CA SER A 12 8.05 11.29 -17.26
C SER A 12 8.96 10.46 -16.33
N GLN A 13 10.28 10.55 -16.52
CA GLN A 13 11.27 9.87 -15.69
C GLN A 13 11.22 10.31 -14.23
N ARG A 14 11.07 11.64 -13.99
CA ARG A 14 10.89 12.19 -12.65
C ARG A 14 9.64 11.62 -11.99
N LYS A 15 8.51 11.61 -12.70
CA LYS A 15 7.25 11.05 -12.20
C LYS A 15 7.39 9.57 -11.82
N ALA A 16 8.00 8.76 -12.69
CA ALA A 16 8.24 7.34 -12.43
C ALA A 16 9.15 7.12 -11.20
N LEU A 17 10.24 7.90 -11.07
CA LEU A 17 11.13 7.84 -9.92
C LEU A 17 10.39 8.13 -8.61
N LEU A 18 9.64 9.23 -8.54
CA LEU A 18 8.92 9.64 -7.34
C LEU A 18 7.82 8.64 -6.97
N ARG A 19 7.07 8.13 -7.96
CA ARG A 19 6.06 7.09 -7.76
C ARG A 19 6.67 5.84 -7.11
N ASN A 20 7.78 5.35 -7.66
CA ASN A 20 8.46 4.17 -7.13
C ASN A 20 8.90 4.39 -5.68
N GLN A 21 9.59 5.50 -5.40
CA GLN A 21 10.09 5.76 -4.05
C GLN A 21 8.98 6.00 -3.02
N VAL A 22 7.89 6.67 -3.41
CA VAL A 22 6.72 6.84 -2.52
C VAL A 22 6.05 5.49 -2.23
N THR A 23 5.90 4.64 -3.25
CA THR A 23 5.33 3.30 -3.08
C THR A 23 6.17 2.48 -2.11
N ASN A 24 7.51 2.47 -2.28
CA ASN A 24 8.42 1.75 -1.39
C ASN A 24 8.40 2.31 0.04
N LEU A 25 8.35 3.64 0.20
CA LEU A 25 8.28 4.27 1.51
C LEU A 25 7.00 3.86 2.26
N LEU A 26 5.84 3.93 1.60
CA LEU A 26 4.56 3.60 2.24
C LEU A 26 4.44 2.11 2.56
N TYR A 27 5.05 1.25 1.76
CA TYR A 27 5.00 -0.19 1.94
C TYR A 27 6.00 -0.71 2.98
N HIS A 28 7.27 -0.29 2.89
CA HIS A 28 8.34 -0.73 3.80
C HIS A 28 8.46 0.10 5.06
N GLY A 29 7.81 1.26 5.14
CA GLY A 29 7.89 2.18 6.27
C GLY A 29 9.13 3.08 6.28
N SER A 30 10.24 2.68 5.66
CA SER A 30 11.48 3.47 5.58
C SER A 30 12.27 3.19 4.32
N ILE A 31 12.99 4.18 3.80
CA ILE A 31 13.92 4.04 2.67
C ILE A 31 15.14 4.94 2.84
N VAL A 32 16.29 4.49 2.35
CA VAL A 32 17.50 5.31 2.24
C VAL A 32 17.57 5.93 0.85
N THR A 33 17.72 7.25 0.78
CA THR A 33 17.78 7.98 -0.48
C THR A 33 18.59 9.28 -0.34
N THR A 34 18.69 10.09 -1.39
CA THR A 34 19.36 11.39 -1.31
C THR A 34 18.42 12.46 -0.75
N GLU A 35 18.97 13.46 -0.06
CA GLU A 35 18.20 14.53 0.59
C GLU A 35 17.25 15.25 -0.38
N ALA A 36 17.72 15.53 -1.61
CA ALA A 36 16.90 16.18 -2.63
C ALA A 36 15.66 15.37 -3.01
N LYS A 37 15.79 14.03 -3.13
CA LYS A 37 14.68 13.12 -3.43
C LYS A 37 13.75 13.00 -2.22
N ALA A 38 14.29 12.84 -1.02
CA ALA A 38 13.51 12.73 0.21
C ALA A 38 12.59 13.94 0.42
N LYS A 39 13.07 15.16 0.17
CA LYS A 39 12.26 16.38 0.27
C LYS A 39 11.11 16.43 -0.72
N GLU A 40 11.26 15.87 -1.92
CA GLU A 40 10.15 15.76 -2.90
C GLU A 40 9.16 14.64 -2.55
N ILE A 41 9.66 13.48 -2.11
CA ILE A 41 8.86 12.32 -1.71
C ILE A 41 7.98 12.66 -0.52
N ARG A 42 8.53 13.37 0.49
CA ARG A 42 7.83 13.76 1.71
C ARG A 42 6.48 14.39 1.41
N LYS A 43 6.45 15.40 0.54
CA LYS A 43 5.21 16.12 0.20
C LYS A 43 4.14 15.21 -0.38
N ILE A 44 4.55 14.25 -1.24
CA ILE A 44 3.64 13.33 -1.91
C ILE A 44 3.13 12.29 -0.91
N ALA A 45 4.02 11.70 -0.11
CA ALA A 45 3.67 10.67 0.88
C ALA A 45 2.73 11.22 1.95
N GLU A 46 3.05 12.40 2.51
CA GLU A 46 2.20 13.05 3.51
C GLU A 46 0.81 13.40 2.96
N GLY A 47 0.73 13.84 1.70
CA GLY A 47 -0.57 14.09 1.06
C GLY A 47 -1.41 12.82 0.85
N ILE A 48 -0.76 11.68 0.55
CA ILE A 48 -1.43 10.38 0.41
C ILE A 48 -1.93 9.88 1.76
N ILE A 49 -1.09 9.96 2.80
CA ILE A 49 -1.48 9.55 4.17
C ILE A 49 -2.63 10.41 4.68
N ALA A 50 -2.53 11.74 4.55
CA ALA A 50 -3.60 12.65 4.96
C ALA A 50 -4.93 12.35 4.27
N LEU A 51 -4.89 12.04 2.96
CA LEU A 51 -6.07 11.62 2.22
C LEU A 51 -6.61 10.28 2.74
N GLY A 52 -5.73 9.34 3.08
CA GLY A 52 -6.10 8.05 3.69
C GLY A 52 -6.78 8.24 5.03
N VAL A 53 -6.17 9.01 5.93
CA VAL A 53 -6.71 9.31 7.28
C VAL A 53 -8.11 9.92 7.22
N LYS A 54 -8.34 10.83 6.26
CA LYS A 54 -9.65 11.45 6.08
C LYS A 54 -10.74 10.45 5.68
N GLU A 55 -10.40 9.44 4.89
CA GLU A 55 -11.38 8.56 4.22
C GLU A 55 -11.33 7.10 4.71
N CYS A 56 -10.45 6.74 5.66
CA CYS A 56 -10.28 5.35 6.10
C CYS A 56 -11.56 4.71 6.65
N ASN A 57 -12.39 5.46 7.37
CA ASN A 57 -13.61 4.96 8.00
C ASN A 57 -14.87 5.16 7.13
N ASN A 58 -14.73 5.69 5.92
CA ASN A 58 -15.87 6.02 5.06
C ASN A 58 -16.28 4.84 4.17
N TYR A 59 -16.76 3.76 4.79
CA TYR A 59 -17.27 2.55 4.12
C TYR A 59 -18.50 2.02 4.85
N ASP A 60 -19.34 1.29 4.12
CA ASP A 60 -20.48 0.56 4.64
C ASP A 60 -20.19 -0.92 4.69
N THR A 61 -20.65 -1.62 5.71
CA THR A 61 -20.62 -3.08 5.77
C THR A 61 -21.91 -3.62 5.15
N VAL A 62 -21.79 -4.39 4.07
CA VAL A 62 -22.92 -4.99 3.36
C VAL A 62 -22.76 -6.48 3.37
N THR A 63 -23.83 -7.21 3.75
CA THR A 63 -23.90 -8.66 3.63
C THR A 63 -24.22 -9.04 2.19
N VAL A 64 -23.36 -9.88 1.60
CA VAL A 64 -23.53 -10.38 0.23
C VAL A 64 -23.48 -11.89 0.24
N THR A 65 -24.43 -12.53 -0.45
CA THR A 65 -24.40 -13.98 -0.67
C THR A 65 -23.28 -14.32 -1.66
N ALA A 66 -22.26 -15.03 -1.21
CA ALA A 66 -21.15 -15.46 -2.03
C ALA A 66 -21.25 -16.98 -2.29
N LYS A 67 -21.10 -17.39 -3.56
CA LYS A 67 -21.00 -18.80 -3.92
C LYS A 67 -19.59 -19.30 -3.62
N VAL A 68 -19.45 -20.16 -2.63
CA VAL A 68 -18.18 -20.76 -2.22
C VAL A 68 -18.16 -22.21 -2.66
N ALA A 69 -17.10 -22.62 -3.37
CA ALA A 69 -16.96 -24.01 -3.79
C ALA A 69 -16.88 -24.93 -2.56
N ARG A 70 -17.79 -25.91 -2.49
CA ARG A 70 -17.82 -26.92 -1.43
C ARG A 70 -16.54 -27.73 -1.44
N LYS A 71 -15.89 -27.84 -0.28
CA LYS A 71 -14.66 -28.61 -0.09
C LYS A 71 -14.93 -29.86 0.73
N ASP A 72 -14.28 -30.93 0.33
CA ASP A 72 -14.28 -32.21 1.08
C ASP A 72 -13.31 -32.13 2.27
N LYS A 73 -13.30 -33.15 3.14
CA LYS A 73 -12.41 -33.22 4.32
C LYS A 73 -10.92 -33.05 3.97
N ASP A 74 -10.52 -33.45 2.75
CA ASP A 74 -9.18 -33.31 2.22
C ASP A 74 -8.89 -31.96 1.55
N GLY A 75 -9.82 -30.97 1.64
CA GLY A 75 -9.68 -29.65 1.03
C GLY A 75 -9.90 -29.62 -0.49
N LYS A 76 -10.25 -30.75 -1.12
CA LYS A 76 -10.55 -30.83 -2.55
C LYS A 76 -11.96 -30.33 -2.85
N ARG A 77 -12.16 -29.72 -4.04
CA ARG A 77 -13.48 -29.25 -4.47
C ARG A 77 -14.39 -30.44 -4.77
N VAL A 78 -15.58 -30.49 -4.15
CA VAL A 78 -16.60 -31.48 -4.44
C VAL A 78 -17.18 -31.22 -5.82
N LYS A 79 -17.22 -32.27 -6.66
CA LYS A 79 -17.75 -32.23 -8.02
C LYS A 79 -18.87 -33.24 -8.16
N GLU A 80 -19.96 -32.83 -8.76
CA GLU A 80 -21.09 -33.69 -9.13
C GLU A 80 -21.13 -33.92 -10.63
N VAL A 81 -21.55 -35.08 -11.07
CA VAL A 81 -21.67 -35.36 -12.50
C VAL A 81 -23.11 -35.09 -12.92
N VAL A 82 -23.29 -33.96 -13.68
CA VAL A 82 -24.59 -33.59 -14.26
C VAL A 82 -24.43 -33.69 -15.77
N ASP A 83 -25.29 -34.44 -16.42
CA ASP A 83 -25.30 -34.70 -17.88
C ASP A 83 -23.92 -35.13 -18.43
N GLY A 84 -23.20 -36.00 -17.71
CA GLY A 84 -21.88 -36.51 -18.10
C GLY A 84 -20.73 -35.51 -17.92
N LYS A 85 -20.98 -34.31 -17.40
CA LYS A 85 -19.97 -33.28 -17.11
C LYS A 85 -19.77 -33.11 -15.61
N LYS A 86 -18.50 -33.02 -15.16
CA LYS A 86 -18.15 -32.76 -13.77
C LYS A 86 -18.36 -31.27 -13.44
N VAL A 87 -19.38 -30.94 -12.66
CA VAL A 87 -19.72 -29.61 -12.20
C VAL A 87 -19.31 -29.45 -10.73
N THR A 88 -18.69 -28.35 -10.38
CA THR A 88 -18.32 -28.03 -8.99
C THR A 88 -19.57 -27.60 -8.22
N GLN A 89 -19.81 -28.17 -7.06
CA GLN A 89 -20.87 -27.75 -6.15
C GLN A 89 -20.45 -26.46 -5.42
N PHE A 90 -21.41 -25.53 -5.27
CA PHE A 90 -21.24 -24.27 -4.56
C PHE A 90 -22.29 -24.17 -3.44
N ASP A 91 -21.82 -23.79 -2.27
CA ASP A 91 -22.67 -23.41 -1.15
C ASP A 91 -22.85 -21.89 -1.15
N GLU A 92 -24.04 -21.39 -0.89
CA GLU A 92 -24.31 -19.97 -0.71
C GLU A 92 -24.02 -19.60 0.74
N VAL A 93 -23.02 -18.76 0.95
CA VAL A 93 -22.60 -18.30 2.26
C VAL A 93 -22.73 -16.79 2.32
N GLU A 94 -23.38 -16.28 3.36
CA GLU A 94 -23.43 -14.85 3.62
C GLU A 94 -22.05 -14.38 4.10
N LYS A 95 -21.52 -13.37 3.42
CA LYS A 95 -20.26 -12.72 3.79
C LYS A 95 -20.47 -11.24 3.95
N GLU A 96 -19.96 -10.72 5.03
CA GLU A 96 -19.84 -9.28 5.22
C GLU A 96 -18.69 -8.74 4.38
N ILE A 97 -18.98 -7.78 3.51
CA ILE A 97 -18.01 -7.12 2.63
C ILE A 97 -18.05 -5.63 2.91
N ARG A 98 -16.86 -5.01 3.02
CA ARG A 98 -16.74 -3.57 3.09
C ARG A 98 -16.99 -2.96 1.71
N LYS A 99 -17.99 -2.11 1.61
CA LYS A 99 -18.33 -1.36 0.40
C LYS A 99 -17.85 0.08 0.56
N ASP A 100 -16.88 0.49 -0.26
CA ASP A 100 -16.36 1.85 -0.24
C ASP A 100 -17.45 2.85 -0.60
N GLN A 101 -17.60 3.90 0.19
CA GLN A 101 -18.40 5.08 -0.15
C GLN A 101 -17.77 5.83 -1.35
N PRO A 102 -18.53 6.62 -2.11
CA PRO A 102 -18.03 7.30 -3.30
C PRO A 102 -16.79 8.15 -3.06
N SER A 103 -16.69 8.82 -1.91
CA SER A 103 -15.52 9.64 -1.54
C SER A 103 -14.28 8.78 -1.27
N ARG A 104 -14.41 7.65 -0.56
CA ARG A 104 -13.34 6.70 -0.32
C ARG A 104 -12.86 6.06 -1.61
N LEU A 105 -13.78 5.67 -2.49
CA LEU A 105 -13.45 5.16 -3.81
C LEU A 105 -12.70 6.19 -4.66
N HIS A 106 -13.11 7.47 -4.59
CA HIS A 106 -12.39 8.55 -5.27
C HIS A 106 -10.96 8.71 -4.71
N ALA A 107 -10.80 8.69 -3.39
CA ALA A 107 -9.49 8.74 -2.74
C ALA A 107 -8.59 7.59 -3.19
N ARG A 108 -9.10 6.35 -3.18
CA ARG A 108 -8.40 5.16 -3.65
C ARG A 108 -7.91 5.31 -5.10
N ARG A 109 -8.79 5.75 -6.00
CA ARG A 109 -8.43 6.01 -7.41
C ARG A 109 -7.36 7.10 -7.54
N LYS A 110 -7.40 8.14 -6.69
CA LYS A 110 -6.39 9.20 -6.66
C LYS A 110 -5.03 8.66 -6.19
N MET A 111 -5.01 7.79 -5.17
CA MET A 111 -3.80 7.11 -4.70
C MET A 111 -3.20 6.20 -5.77
N GLN A 112 -4.01 5.40 -6.46
CA GLN A 112 -3.57 4.51 -7.55
C GLN A 112 -2.93 5.25 -8.73
N LYS A 113 -3.25 6.53 -8.96
CA LYS A 113 -2.54 7.37 -9.95
C LYS A 113 -1.08 7.62 -9.57
N VAL A 114 -0.75 7.54 -8.28
CA VAL A 114 0.59 7.81 -7.75
C VAL A 114 1.31 6.52 -7.33
N LEU A 115 0.61 5.56 -6.73
CA LEU A 115 1.18 4.33 -6.22
C LEU A 115 1.24 3.23 -7.29
N TYR A 116 2.18 2.32 -7.13
CA TYR A 116 2.27 1.07 -7.89
C TYR A 116 1.83 -0.10 -7.01
N ASN A 117 1.34 -1.16 -7.65
CA ASN A 117 1.17 -2.43 -6.96
C ASN A 117 2.54 -3.10 -6.78
N ILE A 118 2.71 -3.80 -5.67
CA ILE A 118 3.94 -4.54 -5.35
C ILE A 118 3.63 -6.03 -5.45
N THR A 119 4.55 -6.77 -6.07
CA THR A 119 4.48 -8.23 -6.13
C THR A 119 5.43 -8.81 -5.10
N GLU A 120 4.88 -9.46 -4.08
CA GLU A 120 5.64 -10.22 -3.10
C GLU A 120 5.96 -11.60 -3.66
N VAL A 121 7.23 -11.97 -3.61
CA VAL A 121 7.71 -13.30 -3.97
C VAL A 121 8.23 -13.96 -2.69
N PRO A 122 7.57 -15.01 -2.16
CA PRO A 122 8.06 -15.73 -1.00
C PRO A 122 9.47 -16.29 -1.25
N ALA A 123 10.34 -16.23 -0.24
CA ALA A 123 11.74 -16.68 -0.37
C ALA A 123 11.85 -18.14 -0.83
N GLU A 124 10.92 -19.00 -0.40
CA GLU A 124 10.87 -20.42 -0.77
C GLU A 124 10.47 -20.66 -2.24
N MET A 125 9.90 -19.65 -2.91
CA MET A 125 9.38 -19.74 -4.27
C MET A 125 10.10 -18.82 -5.25
N GLN A 126 11.33 -18.42 -4.93
CA GLN A 126 12.15 -17.60 -5.85
C GLN A 126 12.30 -18.30 -7.21
N GLY A 127 11.99 -17.57 -8.28
CA GLY A 127 12.02 -18.08 -9.65
C GLY A 127 10.76 -18.81 -10.12
N ARG A 128 9.74 -19.01 -9.27
CA ARG A 128 8.47 -19.61 -9.68
C ARG A 128 7.37 -18.53 -9.73
N LYS A 129 6.53 -18.57 -10.76
CA LYS A 129 5.37 -17.68 -10.87
C LYS A 129 4.23 -18.06 -9.91
N SER A 130 4.18 -19.31 -9.46
CA SER A 130 3.20 -19.81 -8.49
C SER A 130 3.55 -19.30 -7.08
N GLY A 131 2.57 -18.77 -6.35
CA GLY A 131 2.76 -18.29 -4.98
C GLY A 131 3.10 -16.81 -4.86
N THR A 132 3.26 -16.09 -5.96
CA THR A 132 3.42 -14.62 -5.92
C THR A 132 2.10 -13.96 -5.56
N LYS A 133 2.14 -13.00 -4.60
CA LYS A 133 0.98 -12.22 -4.17
C LYS A 133 1.16 -10.77 -4.62
N THR A 134 0.18 -10.26 -5.37
CA THR A 134 0.15 -8.83 -5.73
C THR A 134 -0.57 -8.05 -4.64
N VAL A 135 0.11 -7.09 -4.04
CA VAL A 135 -0.42 -6.18 -3.01
C VAL A 135 -0.81 -4.86 -3.64
N ASP A 136 -2.07 -4.46 -3.47
CA ASP A 136 -2.54 -3.11 -3.82
C ASP A 136 -2.14 -2.14 -2.69
N VAL A 137 -1.08 -1.38 -2.93
CA VAL A 137 -0.55 -0.44 -1.92
C VAL A 137 -1.55 0.67 -1.58
N ALA A 138 -2.47 1.03 -2.49
CA ALA A 138 -3.52 1.99 -2.17
C ALA A 138 -4.54 1.42 -1.17
N ALA A 139 -4.89 0.14 -1.29
CA ALA A 139 -5.71 -0.56 -0.30
C ALA A 139 -4.97 -0.67 1.03
N PHE A 140 -3.69 -1.08 1.02
CA PHE A 140 -2.86 -1.14 2.22
C PHE A 140 -2.80 0.19 2.97
N VAL A 141 -2.67 1.33 2.25
CA VAL A 141 -2.69 2.65 2.88
C VAL A 141 -4.04 2.95 3.54
N LEU A 142 -5.17 2.61 2.90
CA LEU A 142 -6.51 2.90 3.41
C LEU A 142 -6.94 1.98 4.56
N ASP A 143 -6.56 0.69 4.49
CA ASP A 143 -7.05 -0.34 5.41
C ASP A 143 -6.13 -0.56 6.62
N ASP A 144 -4.80 -0.44 6.42
CA ASP A 144 -3.82 -0.76 7.46
C ASP A 144 -3.07 0.46 7.99
N LEU A 145 -2.62 1.36 7.10
CA LEU A 145 -1.75 2.48 7.49
C LEU A 145 -2.55 3.67 8.02
N ALA A 146 -3.60 4.09 7.31
CA ALA A 146 -4.38 5.27 7.65
C ALA A 146 -5.10 5.16 9.00
N PRO A 147 -5.70 4.03 9.40
CA PRO A 147 -6.32 3.91 10.72
C PRO A 147 -5.34 4.15 11.86
N LYS A 148 -4.10 3.65 11.76
CA LYS A 148 -3.03 3.87 12.77
C LYS A 148 -2.71 5.35 12.96
N TYR A 149 -2.76 6.13 11.87
CA TYR A 149 -2.56 7.57 11.94
C TYR A 149 -3.82 8.36 12.33
N ALA A 150 -5.01 7.80 12.09
CA ALA A 150 -6.26 8.42 12.54
C ALA A 150 -6.40 8.42 14.07
N GLU A 151 -5.86 7.41 14.75
CA GLU A 151 -5.82 7.32 16.22
C GLU A 151 -4.86 8.35 16.83
N ARG A 152 -3.94 8.89 16.05
CA ARG A 152 -2.98 9.87 16.52
C ARG A 152 -3.62 11.24 16.67
N ASN A 153 -3.51 11.84 17.86
CA ASN A 153 -3.91 13.23 18.10
C ASN A 153 -2.94 14.19 17.38
N GLY A 154 -3.25 14.56 16.16
CA GLY A 154 -2.47 15.54 15.39
C GLY A 154 -2.49 15.29 13.89
N ASN A 155 -2.74 16.34 13.13
CA ASN A 155 -2.75 16.32 11.67
C ASN A 155 -1.36 16.65 11.14
N GLY A 156 -0.81 15.76 10.28
CA GLY A 156 0.45 15.99 9.59
C GLY A 156 1.69 15.43 10.31
N GLY A 157 2.88 15.70 9.76
CA GLY A 157 4.15 15.20 10.30
C GLY A 157 4.27 13.68 10.29
N TYR A 158 3.74 13.04 9.25
CA TYR A 158 3.74 11.57 9.13
C TYR A 158 5.11 10.99 8.75
N THR A 159 6.04 11.84 8.31
CA THR A 159 7.37 11.40 7.88
C THR A 159 8.48 12.15 8.60
N ARG A 160 9.59 11.45 8.86
CA ARG A 160 10.82 12.00 9.41
C ARG A 160 11.99 11.75 8.45
N ILE A 161 12.88 12.73 8.33
CA ILE A 161 14.10 12.64 7.52
C ILE A 161 15.29 12.75 8.46
N VAL A 162 16.11 11.70 8.49
CA VAL A 162 17.34 11.62 9.31
C VAL A 162 18.54 11.63 8.36
N LYS A 163 19.52 12.51 8.59
CA LYS A 163 20.76 12.57 7.80
C LYS A 163 21.69 11.43 8.24
N ILE A 164 22.17 10.64 7.29
CA ILE A 164 23.12 9.55 7.54
C ILE A 164 24.55 10.05 7.32
N GLY A 165 24.81 10.74 6.20
CA GLY A 165 26.13 11.20 5.83
C GLY A 165 26.31 11.31 4.32
N GLN A 166 27.52 11.62 3.89
CA GLN A 166 27.88 11.71 2.49
C GLN A 166 28.20 10.33 1.91
N ARG A 167 27.71 10.05 0.71
CA ARG A 167 27.99 8.82 -0.02
C ARG A 167 29.42 8.87 -0.57
N LYS A 168 30.19 7.77 -0.38
CA LYS A 168 31.64 7.73 -0.73
C LYS A 168 31.94 8.01 -2.22
N GLY A 169 31.03 7.66 -3.14
CA GLY A 169 31.28 7.76 -4.57
C GLY A 169 31.12 9.16 -5.16
N ASP A 170 30.11 9.92 -4.71
CA ASP A 170 29.70 11.21 -5.29
C ASP A 170 29.42 12.30 -4.26
N ALA A 171 29.77 12.08 -2.99
CA ALA A 171 29.55 12.99 -1.87
C ALA A 171 28.10 13.48 -1.71
N ALA A 172 27.12 12.81 -2.36
CA ALA A 172 25.73 13.15 -2.21
C ALA A 172 25.25 12.83 -0.77
N MET A 173 24.54 13.79 -0.15
CA MET A 173 23.97 13.59 1.19
C MET A 173 22.91 12.48 1.17
N GLN A 174 23.20 11.38 1.86
CA GLN A 174 22.27 10.29 2.10
C GLN A 174 21.41 10.56 3.32
N VAL A 175 20.15 10.25 3.22
CA VAL A 175 19.18 10.39 4.30
C VAL A 175 18.29 9.14 4.38
N LEU A 176 17.90 8.80 5.58
CA LEU A 176 16.80 7.89 5.86
C LEU A 176 15.52 8.72 5.91
N ILE A 177 14.54 8.41 5.08
CA ILE A 177 13.18 8.89 5.23
C ILE A 177 12.34 7.73 5.77
N GLU A 178 11.61 7.97 6.83
CA GLU A 178 10.81 6.96 7.52
C GLU A 178 9.43 7.51 7.90
N LEU A 179 8.47 6.60 8.04
CA LEU A 179 7.16 6.88 8.58
C LEU A 179 7.27 6.97 10.11
N VAL A 180 6.74 8.05 10.70
CA VAL A 180 6.68 8.21 12.15
C VAL A 180 5.61 7.27 12.67
N CYS A 181 6.03 6.12 13.21
CA CYS A 181 5.13 5.11 13.74
C CYS A 181 4.73 5.44 15.18
N LEU A 182 3.49 5.16 15.54
CA LEU A 182 2.93 5.35 16.88
C LEU A 182 3.58 4.44 17.93
N LEU A 183 4.29 3.38 17.52
CA LEU A 183 4.87 2.39 18.40
C LEU A 183 6.07 2.89 19.24
N TYR A 184 6.66 4.04 18.89
CA TYR A 184 7.79 4.60 19.67
C TYR A 184 7.38 5.58 20.77
N THR A 185 6.11 5.83 20.98
CA THR A 185 5.65 6.73 22.04
C THR A 185 5.25 6.01 23.33
N SER A 186 5.18 4.67 23.33
CA SER A 186 4.80 3.88 24.52
C SER A 186 5.99 3.40 25.37
N ASP A 187 7.24 3.42 24.85
CA ASP A 187 8.40 2.87 25.55
C ASP A 187 9.40 3.94 26.04
N ALA A 188 8.99 5.21 26.06
CA ALA A 188 9.80 6.32 26.58
C ALA A 188 9.08 7.00 27.77
N ALA A 189 8.68 6.20 28.76
CA ALA A 189 8.24 6.69 30.08
C ALA A 189 8.95 5.90 31.19
#